data_fcb745005787f86c1d42deee7ff12573
#
_entry.id   fcb745005787f86c1d42deee7ff12573
#
_cell.length_a   1.000
_cell.length_b   1.000
_cell.length_c   1.000
_cell.angle_alpha   90.00
_cell.angle_beta   90.00
_cell.angle_gamma   90.00
#
_symmetry.space_group_name_H-M   'P 1'
#
loop_
_entity.id
_entity.type
_entity.pdbx_description
1 polymer ?
#
loop_
_entity_poly.entity_id
_entity_poly.type
_entity_poly.pdbx_seq_one_letter_code
_entity_poly.pdbx_strand_id
1 'polypeptide(L)'
;MTTYLTRDGIEITPVIFGTSCLGNLYRILPYETKLELVRAWFRTAAKPAIDSAGKYGAGLALETIGRALRDLGIPAGSLTASVKLGWRRKPLAAKEPTFEPGVWAGLDYDAEQDISYKGILRCYEEACGLLGENCPIDLVSVHDPDEFLAGGGTREDVLGAYRALFELKKSGRVRGVGIGAKDWRVIRGLYDDIKFDWVMFACAPTILRHPPELRGFMRQLKDDGVGIIDSALFNGGFLTGGSMLDYHKADPVRDAALFQKRADYLAVCGDFSIDPGAAAVEYGFHQPGVVAVSLNTSDPARIPVNAAYARHRSPAEFWAELKRRKVIDDAD
;
A
#
# COMPACT_ATOMS: atom_id res chain seq x y z
N MET A 1 14.21 -9.89 -9.49
CA MET A 1 13.38 -10.97 -8.93
C MET A 1 11.95 -10.62 -9.28
N THR A 2 11.16 -11.56 -9.77
CA THR A 2 9.78 -11.36 -10.19
C THR A 2 8.92 -12.34 -9.41
N THR A 3 7.71 -11.96 -9.04
CA THR A 3 6.73 -12.83 -8.41
C THR A 3 5.39 -12.71 -9.13
N TYR A 4 4.45 -13.58 -8.84
CA TYR A 4 3.13 -13.58 -9.44
C TYR A 4 2.08 -13.24 -8.39
N LEU A 5 1.28 -12.21 -8.67
CA LEU A 5 0.25 -11.74 -7.77
C LEU A 5 -1.04 -12.57 -7.84
N THR A 6 -1.36 -13.10 -9.03
CA THR A 6 -2.62 -13.80 -9.27
C THR A 6 -2.38 -15.15 -9.93
N ARG A 7 -3.38 -16.04 -9.87
CA ARG A 7 -3.36 -17.33 -10.59
C ARG A 7 -3.19 -17.15 -12.11
N ASP A 8 -3.71 -16.05 -12.65
CA ASP A 8 -3.61 -15.72 -14.09
C ASP A 8 -2.24 -15.15 -14.47
N GLY A 9 -1.28 -15.17 -13.55
CA GLY A 9 0.11 -14.86 -13.84
C GLY A 9 0.41 -13.37 -14.00
N ILE A 10 -0.24 -12.47 -13.22
CA ILE A 10 0.16 -11.06 -13.22
C ILE A 10 1.50 -10.91 -12.53
N GLU A 11 2.52 -10.59 -13.31
CA GLU A 11 3.88 -10.35 -12.82
C GLU A 11 3.98 -9.03 -12.06
N ILE A 12 4.62 -9.08 -10.88
CA ILE A 12 4.96 -7.91 -10.09
C ILE A 12 6.36 -8.03 -9.50
N THR A 13 6.93 -6.92 -9.04
CA THR A 13 8.15 -6.93 -8.23
C THR A 13 7.81 -7.32 -6.79
N PRO A 14 8.70 -8.05 -6.06
CA PRO A 14 8.48 -8.37 -4.65
C PRO A 14 8.30 -7.13 -3.76
N VAL A 15 8.91 -6.00 -4.14
CA VAL A 15 8.65 -4.69 -3.55
C VAL A 15 7.91 -3.85 -4.56
N ILE A 16 6.70 -3.43 -4.17
CA ILE A 16 5.86 -2.49 -4.91
C ILE A 16 6.18 -1.09 -4.38
N PHE A 17 6.40 -0.13 -5.27
CA PHE A 17 6.69 1.24 -4.87
C PHE A 17 5.40 2.00 -4.58
N GLY A 18 5.14 2.28 -3.29
CA GLY A 18 4.05 3.14 -2.85
C GLY A 18 4.28 4.60 -3.28
N THR A 19 3.23 5.32 -3.57
CA THR A 19 3.33 6.63 -4.23
C THR A 19 2.69 7.78 -3.44
N SER A 20 2.26 7.57 -2.21
CA SER A 20 1.62 8.61 -1.41
C SER A 20 2.50 9.85 -1.21
N CYS A 21 3.83 9.70 -1.18
CA CYS A 21 4.77 10.82 -1.13
C CYS A 21 4.68 11.73 -2.37
N LEU A 22 4.32 11.20 -3.55
CA LEU A 22 4.11 11.99 -4.76
C LEU A 22 2.85 12.87 -4.67
N GLY A 23 1.90 12.52 -3.80
CA GLY A 23 0.72 13.31 -3.43
C GLY A 23 0.98 14.30 -2.30
N ASN A 24 2.23 14.57 -1.93
CA ASN A 24 2.60 15.48 -0.84
C ASN A 24 2.15 15.01 0.56
N LEU A 25 2.25 13.72 0.85
CA LEU A 25 2.01 13.18 2.19
C LEU A 25 2.91 13.87 3.23
N TYR A 26 2.32 14.55 4.19
CA TYR A 26 2.91 15.32 5.30
C TYR A 26 3.76 16.54 4.90
N ARG A 27 4.22 16.64 3.67
CA ARG A 27 5.04 17.78 3.19
C ARG A 27 5.00 17.91 1.67
N ILE A 28 5.18 19.14 1.21
CA ILE A 28 5.35 19.41 -0.22
C ILE A 28 6.73 18.89 -0.65
N LEU A 29 6.75 18.05 -1.68
CA LEU A 29 7.99 17.64 -2.33
C LEU A 29 8.17 18.42 -3.64
N PRO A 30 9.38 18.97 -3.91
CA PRO A 30 9.71 19.54 -5.21
C PRO A 30 9.53 18.53 -6.34
N TYR A 31 9.12 19.00 -7.51
CA TYR A 31 8.89 18.12 -8.65
C TYR A 31 10.13 17.33 -9.06
N GLU A 32 11.31 17.96 -8.99
CA GLU A 32 12.60 17.33 -9.29
C GLU A 32 12.85 16.11 -8.39
N THR A 33 12.52 16.21 -7.10
CA THR A 33 12.59 15.06 -6.17
C THR A 33 11.60 13.97 -6.55
N LYS A 34 10.36 14.35 -6.92
CA LYS A 34 9.34 13.39 -7.39
C LYS A 34 9.79 12.69 -8.69
N LEU A 35 10.37 13.44 -9.63
CA LEU A 35 10.90 12.91 -10.88
C LEU A 35 12.06 11.93 -10.62
N GLU A 36 12.95 12.24 -9.68
CA GLU A 36 14.05 11.36 -9.30
C GLU A 36 13.58 10.09 -8.60
N LEU A 37 12.49 10.15 -7.79
CA LEU A 37 11.84 8.95 -7.24
C LEU A 37 11.36 8.03 -8.36
N VAL A 38 10.65 8.57 -9.35
CA VAL A 38 10.17 7.77 -10.50
C VAL A 38 11.34 7.21 -11.30
N ARG A 39 12.37 8.00 -11.57
CA ARG A 39 13.59 7.54 -12.26
C ARG A 39 14.27 6.40 -11.49
N ALA A 40 14.32 6.47 -10.17
CA ALA A 40 14.94 5.45 -9.32
C ALA A 40 14.18 4.11 -9.39
N TRP A 41 12.86 4.08 -9.59
CA TRP A 41 12.13 2.83 -9.81
C TRP A 41 12.68 2.04 -11.00
N PHE A 42 12.88 2.73 -12.15
CA PHE A 42 13.39 2.10 -13.39
C PHE A 42 14.87 1.74 -13.34
N ARG A 43 15.67 2.42 -12.49
CA ARG A 43 17.05 1.98 -12.20
C ARG A 43 17.09 0.72 -11.33
N THR A 44 16.05 0.48 -10.55
CA THR A 44 16.01 -0.59 -9.56
C THR A 44 15.38 -1.86 -10.12
N ALA A 45 14.40 -1.74 -11.01
CA ALA A 45 13.70 -2.86 -11.62
C ALA A 45 13.44 -2.61 -13.11
N ALA A 46 13.59 -3.64 -13.95
CA ALA A 46 13.32 -3.55 -15.39
C ALA A 46 11.86 -3.24 -15.69
N LYS A 47 10.95 -3.79 -14.90
CA LYS A 47 9.51 -3.49 -14.93
C LYS A 47 9.02 -3.29 -13.48
N PRO A 48 9.13 -2.06 -12.92
CA PRO A 48 8.70 -1.80 -11.56
C PRO A 48 7.19 -1.95 -11.41
N ALA A 49 6.73 -2.40 -10.24
CA ALA A 49 5.33 -2.32 -9.85
C ALA A 49 5.14 -1.12 -8.92
N ILE A 50 4.06 -0.37 -9.14
CA ILE A 50 3.68 0.79 -8.32
C ILE A 50 2.28 0.61 -7.76
N ASP A 51 2.02 1.24 -6.61
CA ASP A 51 0.70 1.32 -6.01
C ASP A 51 0.34 2.78 -5.73
N SER A 52 -0.78 3.25 -6.29
CA SER A 52 -1.27 4.62 -6.19
C SER A 52 -2.77 4.68 -5.87
N ALA A 53 -3.29 5.88 -5.69
CA ALA A 53 -4.71 6.09 -5.40
C ALA A 53 -5.20 7.48 -5.79
N GLY A 54 -6.46 7.62 -6.12
CA GLY A 54 -7.13 8.91 -6.27
C GLY A 54 -7.13 9.74 -4.97
N LYS A 55 -7.15 9.09 -3.80
CA LYS A 55 -7.02 9.72 -2.49
C LYS A 55 -5.67 10.42 -2.31
N TYR A 56 -4.57 9.92 -2.89
CA TYR A 56 -3.24 10.43 -2.63
C TYR A 56 -3.02 11.83 -3.18
N GLY A 57 -3.17 12.82 -2.27
CA GLY A 57 -3.11 14.22 -2.60
C GLY A 57 -4.23 14.67 -3.57
N ALA A 58 -5.44 14.14 -3.42
CA ALA A 58 -6.55 14.40 -4.35
C ALA A 58 -6.15 14.16 -5.81
N GLY A 59 -5.53 13.02 -6.09
CA GLY A 59 -5.06 12.64 -7.42
C GLY A 59 -3.72 13.26 -7.86
N LEU A 60 -3.08 14.11 -7.04
CA LEU A 60 -1.76 14.68 -7.34
C LEU A 60 -0.69 13.60 -7.58
N ALA A 61 -0.75 12.47 -6.84
CA ALA A 61 0.17 11.36 -7.05
C ALA A 61 0.03 10.77 -8.47
N LEU A 62 -1.20 10.53 -8.92
CA LEU A 62 -1.48 10.01 -10.27
C LEU A 62 -1.00 10.98 -11.36
N GLU A 63 -1.34 12.25 -11.23
CA GLU A 63 -0.89 13.31 -12.14
C GLU A 63 0.64 13.42 -12.20
N THR A 64 1.29 13.35 -11.03
CA THR A 64 2.76 13.37 -10.94
C THR A 64 3.39 12.17 -11.65
N ILE A 65 2.84 10.97 -11.48
CA ILE A 65 3.31 9.76 -12.17
C ILE A 65 3.19 9.96 -13.68
N GLY A 66 2.02 10.32 -14.18
CA GLY A 66 1.78 10.54 -15.60
C GLY A 66 2.74 11.58 -16.21
N ARG A 67 2.94 12.71 -15.53
CA ARG A 67 3.89 13.74 -15.94
C ARG A 67 5.33 13.20 -15.94
N ALA A 68 5.76 12.55 -14.86
CA ALA A 68 7.12 12.04 -14.74
C ALA A 68 7.46 10.98 -15.80
N LEU A 69 6.51 10.09 -16.15
CA LEU A 69 6.71 9.11 -17.21
C LEU A 69 6.90 9.78 -18.58
N ARG A 70 6.13 10.83 -18.88
CA ARG A 70 6.31 11.62 -20.10
C ARG A 70 7.66 12.33 -20.12
N ASP A 71 8.02 13.04 -19.05
CA ASP A 71 9.27 13.81 -18.95
C ASP A 71 10.51 12.90 -19.03
N LEU A 72 10.39 11.64 -18.59
CA LEU A 72 11.45 10.62 -18.68
C LEU A 72 11.44 9.83 -20.00
N GLY A 73 10.45 10.03 -20.86
CA GLY A 73 10.29 9.27 -22.09
C GLY A 73 10.02 7.78 -21.88
N ILE A 74 9.38 7.43 -20.78
CA ILE A 74 9.06 6.02 -20.44
C ILE A 74 7.82 5.58 -21.24
N PRO A 75 7.94 4.51 -22.07
CA PRO A 75 6.82 4.05 -22.88
C PRO A 75 5.76 3.32 -22.04
N ALA A 76 4.53 3.27 -22.58
CA ALA A 76 3.43 2.50 -21.99
C ALA A 76 3.82 1.01 -21.79
N GLY A 77 3.34 0.42 -20.69
CA GLY A 77 3.61 -0.98 -20.34
C GLY A 77 4.99 -1.25 -19.73
N SER A 78 5.81 -0.21 -19.51
CA SER A 78 7.12 -0.35 -18.86
C SER A 78 7.05 -0.58 -17.34
N LEU A 79 5.86 -0.42 -16.75
CA LEU A 79 5.60 -0.71 -15.33
C LEU A 79 4.28 -1.46 -15.16
N THR A 80 4.04 -2.02 -13.98
CA THR A 80 2.73 -2.54 -13.57
C THR A 80 2.10 -1.54 -12.59
N ALA A 81 0.93 -0.99 -12.96
CA ALA A 81 0.24 0.01 -12.15
C ALA A 81 -0.95 -0.59 -11.40
N SER A 82 -0.92 -0.50 -10.09
CA SER A 82 -2.06 -0.73 -9.18
C SER A 82 -2.65 0.62 -8.75
N VAL A 83 -3.97 0.78 -8.91
CA VAL A 83 -4.67 2.01 -8.52
C VAL A 83 -5.87 1.71 -7.65
N LYS A 84 -5.87 2.27 -6.44
CA LYS A 84 -7.02 2.23 -5.55
C LYS A 84 -8.03 3.31 -5.94
N LEU A 85 -9.26 2.92 -6.18
CA LEU A 85 -10.38 3.75 -6.61
C LEU A 85 -11.38 3.98 -5.46
N GLY A 86 -12.27 4.95 -5.61
CA GLY A 86 -13.27 5.31 -4.60
C GLY A 86 -13.11 6.72 -4.03
N TRP A 87 -12.11 7.45 -4.52
CA TRP A 87 -11.87 8.86 -4.21
C TRP A 87 -11.62 9.62 -5.51
N ARG A 88 -12.22 10.77 -5.65
CA ARG A 88 -12.07 11.63 -6.81
C ARG A 88 -11.91 13.10 -6.41
N ARG A 89 -11.35 13.87 -7.32
CA ARG A 89 -11.15 15.30 -7.15
C ARG A 89 -12.48 16.04 -7.04
N LYS A 90 -12.47 17.09 -6.21
CA LYS A 90 -13.44 18.17 -6.23
C LYS A 90 -12.70 19.50 -6.07
N PRO A 91 -13.31 20.64 -6.43
CA PRO A 91 -12.72 21.96 -6.21
C PRO A 91 -12.36 22.17 -4.74
N LEU A 92 -11.19 22.74 -4.47
CA LEU A 92 -10.80 23.16 -3.13
C LEU A 92 -11.59 24.42 -2.75
N ALA A 93 -12.53 24.27 -1.81
CA ALA A 93 -13.40 25.37 -1.37
C ALA A 93 -12.87 26.09 -0.11
N ALA A 94 -11.80 25.59 0.51
CA ALA A 94 -11.17 26.12 1.72
C ALA A 94 -9.66 26.27 1.51
N LYS A 95 -8.96 26.88 2.46
CA LYS A 95 -7.49 27.03 2.41
C LYS A 95 -6.76 25.68 2.43
N GLU A 96 -7.33 24.71 3.12
CA GLU A 96 -6.79 23.36 3.29
C GLU A 96 -7.82 22.33 2.84
N PRO A 97 -7.41 21.16 2.37
CA PRO A 97 -8.33 20.07 2.00
C PRO A 97 -9.14 19.60 3.21
N THR A 98 -10.38 19.17 2.97
CA THR A 98 -11.29 18.73 4.03
C THR A 98 -11.17 17.24 4.32
N PHE A 99 -10.62 16.45 3.41
CA PHE A 99 -10.31 15.06 3.64
C PHE A 99 -8.95 14.90 4.33
N GLU A 100 -8.87 14.02 5.33
CA GLU A 100 -7.65 13.73 6.11
C GLU A 100 -6.90 15.01 6.54
N PRO A 101 -7.47 15.87 7.40
CA PRO A 101 -6.89 17.15 7.76
C PRO A 101 -5.46 17.01 8.32
N GLY A 102 -4.53 17.84 7.81
CA GLY A 102 -3.12 17.84 8.23
C GLY A 102 -2.27 16.72 7.64
N VAL A 103 -2.83 15.84 6.81
CA VAL A 103 -2.10 14.74 6.17
C VAL A 103 -1.50 15.14 4.83
N TRP A 104 -2.22 15.91 4.03
CA TRP A 104 -1.82 16.28 2.67
C TRP A 104 -1.48 17.77 2.57
N ALA A 105 -0.31 18.10 2.01
CA ALA A 105 0.21 19.46 2.00
C ALA A 105 0.16 20.10 0.60
N GLY A 106 -0.24 21.39 0.52
CA GLY A 106 -0.15 22.21 -0.68
C GLY A 106 -0.91 21.63 -1.87
N LEU A 107 -2.18 21.29 -1.68
CA LEU A 107 -3.05 20.77 -2.72
C LEU A 107 -3.85 21.87 -3.40
N ASP A 108 -4.07 21.74 -4.71
CA ASP A 108 -4.98 22.60 -5.50
C ASP A 108 -6.42 22.06 -5.53
N TYR A 109 -6.61 20.81 -5.11
CA TYR A 109 -7.90 20.11 -5.08
C TYR A 109 -8.17 19.51 -3.70
N ASP A 110 -9.44 19.37 -3.40
CA ASP A 110 -9.95 18.52 -2.33
C ASP A 110 -10.35 17.15 -2.91
N ALA A 111 -10.68 16.21 -2.06
CA ALA A 111 -11.17 14.91 -2.50
C ALA A 111 -12.48 14.54 -1.80
N GLU A 112 -13.30 13.77 -2.50
CA GLU A 112 -14.52 13.18 -1.94
C GLU A 112 -14.56 11.68 -2.20
N GLN A 113 -15.14 10.95 -1.27
CA GLN A 113 -15.33 9.51 -1.39
C GLN A 113 -16.54 9.23 -2.30
N ASP A 114 -16.38 8.34 -3.27
CA ASP A 114 -17.41 7.96 -4.22
C ASP A 114 -17.35 6.46 -4.48
N ILE A 115 -17.68 5.68 -3.45
CA ILE A 115 -17.73 4.21 -3.49
C ILE A 115 -19.15 3.79 -3.84
N SER A 116 -19.41 3.69 -5.12
CA SER A 116 -20.64 3.18 -5.71
C SER A 116 -20.33 2.63 -7.10
N TYR A 117 -21.25 1.92 -7.73
CA TYR A 117 -21.06 1.44 -9.10
C TYR A 117 -20.67 2.57 -10.07
N LYS A 118 -21.43 3.67 -10.10
CA LYS A 118 -21.13 4.80 -10.99
C LYS A 118 -19.91 5.60 -10.52
N GLY A 119 -19.71 5.68 -9.19
CA GLY A 119 -18.58 6.36 -8.59
C GLY A 119 -17.25 5.73 -9.00
N ILE A 120 -17.15 4.41 -8.91
CA ILE A 120 -15.95 3.67 -9.32
C ILE A 120 -15.61 3.88 -10.80
N LEU A 121 -16.60 3.87 -11.68
CA LEU A 121 -16.34 4.13 -13.10
C LEU A 121 -15.82 5.55 -13.32
N ARG A 122 -16.39 6.57 -12.63
CA ARG A 122 -15.87 7.94 -12.68
C ARG A 122 -14.45 8.05 -12.12
N CYS A 123 -14.17 7.40 -10.97
CA CYS A 123 -12.82 7.36 -10.40
C CYS A 123 -11.81 6.72 -11.34
N TYR A 124 -12.21 5.66 -12.06
CA TYR A 124 -11.36 4.98 -13.03
C TYR A 124 -11.03 5.90 -14.22
N GLU A 125 -12.03 6.56 -14.83
CA GLU A 125 -11.81 7.50 -15.95
C GLU A 125 -10.92 8.68 -15.51
N GLU A 126 -11.16 9.23 -14.34
CA GLU A 126 -10.32 10.29 -13.78
C GLU A 126 -8.87 9.82 -13.58
N ALA A 127 -8.67 8.64 -13.01
CA ALA A 127 -7.35 8.07 -12.82
C ALA A 127 -6.61 7.85 -14.15
N CYS A 128 -7.30 7.32 -15.17
CA CYS A 128 -6.75 7.19 -16.53
C CYS A 128 -6.34 8.55 -17.11
N GLY A 129 -7.18 9.56 -16.95
CA GLY A 129 -6.88 10.91 -17.43
C GLY A 129 -5.66 11.54 -16.75
N LEU A 130 -5.51 11.35 -15.44
CA LEU A 130 -4.38 11.87 -14.67
C LEU A 130 -3.06 11.15 -14.99
N LEU A 131 -3.10 9.83 -15.11
CA LEU A 131 -1.94 9.00 -15.46
C LEU A 131 -1.51 9.20 -16.93
N GLY A 132 -2.48 9.40 -17.82
CA GLY A 132 -2.24 9.51 -19.26
C GLY A 132 -1.88 8.18 -19.91
N GLU A 133 -1.64 8.22 -21.23
CA GLU A 133 -1.44 7.01 -22.05
C GLU A 133 -0.19 6.21 -21.71
N ASN A 134 0.83 6.83 -21.11
CA ASN A 134 2.09 6.15 -20.74
C ASN A 134 1.93 5.21 -19.54
N CYS A 135 0.82 5.28 -18.79
CA CYS A 135 0.60 4.48 -17.61
C CYS A 135 -0.78 3.81 -17.62
N PRO A 136 -1.00 2.76 -18.43
CA PRO A 136 -2.22 1.97 -18.36
C PRO A 136 -2.34 1.34 -16.97
N ILE A 137 -3.59 1.24 -16.47
CA ILE A 137 -3.87 0.65 -15.17
C ILE A 137 -4.02 -0.86 -15.33
N ASP A 138 -3.16 -1.63 -14.67
CA ASP A 138 -3.20 -3.10 -14.67
C ASP A 138 -4.13 -3.66 -13.58
N LEU A 139 -4.06 -3.09 -12.38
CA LEU A 139 -4.73 -3.57 -11.19
C LEU A 139 -5.58 -2.47 -10.58
N VAL A 140 -6.78 -2.84 -10.13
CA VAL A 140 -7.67 -1.91 -9.43
C VAL A 140 -8.17 -2.51 -8.12
N SER A 141 -8.48 -1.66 -7.16
CA SER A 141 -9.13 -2.03 -5.90
C SER A 141 -10.05 -0.92 -5.40
N VAL A 142 -10.98 -1.22 -4.50
CA VAL A 142 -11.66 -0.21 -3.70
C VAL A 142 -10.72 0.22 -2.58
N HIS A 143 -10.59 1.54 -2.37
CA HIS A 143 -9.72 2.14 -1.37
C HIS A 143 -10.45 2.36 -0.07
N ASP A 144 -9.93 1.75 1.00
CA ASP A 144 -10.42 1.91 2.38
C ASP A 144 -11.96 1.75 2.50
N PRO A 145 -12.55 0.62 2.04
CA PRO A 145 -13.98 0.38 2.21
C PRO A 145 -14.37 0.28 3.70
N ASP A 146 -13.44 0.00 4.59
CA ASP A 146 -13.58 0.05 6.04
C ASP A 146 -13.89 1.48 6.53
N GLU A 147 -13.18 2.50 6.05
CA GLU A 147 -13.47 3.90 6.35
C GLU A 147 -14.85 4.31 5.81
N PHE A 148 -15.17 3.88 4.58
CA PHE A 148 -16.46 4.17 3.96
C PHE A 148 -17.65 3.61 4.77
N LEU A 149 -17.55 2.34 5.15
CA LEU A 149 -18.58 1.67 5.96
C LEU A 149 -18.70 2.28 7.36
N ALA A 150 -17.58 2.62 8.01
CA ALA A 150 -17.55 3.31 9.30
C ALA A 150 -18.14 4.73 9.20
N GLY A 151 -18.00 5.40 8.06
CA GLY A 151 -18.55 6.72 7.76
C GLY A 151 -20.04 6.71 7.38
N GLY A 152 -20.72 5.57 7.46
CA GLY A 152 -22.15 5.44 7.15
C GLY A 152 -22.46 5.00 5.70
N GLY A 153 -21.45 4.67 4.93
CA GLY A 153 -21.62 4.01 3.62
C GLY A 153 -22.22 2.61 3.76
N THR A 154 -22.86 2.12 2.72
CA THR A 154 -23.56 0.84 2.77
C THR A 154 -22.73 -0.30 2.15
N ARG A 155 -22.98 -1.53 2.63
CA ARG A 155 -22.41 -2.74 2.02
C ARG A 155 -22.85 -2.87 0.55
N GLU A 156 -24.09 -2.50 0.22
CA GLU A 156 -24.60 -2.57 -1.16
C GLU A 156 -23.84 -1.62 -2.10
N ASP A 157 -23.44 -0.44 -1.63
CA ASP A 157 -22.61 0.47 -2.41
C ASP A 157 -21.24 -0.16 -2.71
N VAL A 158 -20.62 -0.80 -1.70
CA VAL A 158 -19.36 -1.53 -1.87
C VAL A 158 -19.52 -2.67 -2.88
N LEU A 159 -20.57 -3.49 -2.77
CA LEU A 159 -20.87 -4.55 -3.74
C LEU A 159 -21.11 -3.97 -5.13
N GLY A 160 -21.80 -2.83 -5.23
CA GLY A 160 -21.96 -2.08 -6.48
C GLY A 160 -20.64 -1.64 -7.09
N ALA A 161 -19.72 -1.11 -6.27
CA ALA A 161 -18.39 -0.73 -6.67
C ALA A 161 -17.60 -1.92 -7.26
N TYR A 162 -17.68 -3.09 -6.62
CA TYR A 162 -17.02 -4.30 -7.13
C TYR A 162 -17.65 -4.84 -8.42
N ARG A 163 -18.99 -4.73 -8.59
CA ARG A 163 -19.60 -5.03 -9.89
C ARG A 163 -18.96 -4.20 -11.02
N ALA A 164 -18.76 -2.90 -10.81
CA ALA A 164 -18.07 -2.04 -11.78
C ALA A 164 -16.62 -2.47 -12.04
N LEU A 165 -15.85 -2.80 -10.98
CA LEU A 165 -14.48 -3.28 -11.14
C LEU A 165 -14.38 -4.57 -11.95
N PHE A 166 -15.26 -5.55 -11.70
CA PHE A 166 -15.28 -6.80 -12.46
C PHE A 166 -15.73 -6.60 -13.91
N GLU A 167 -16.58 -5.61 -14.21
CA GLU A 167 -16.89 -5.23 -15.58
C GLU A 167 -15.69 -4.64 -16.31
N LEU A 168 -14.89 -3.79 -15.64
CA LEU A 168 -13.61 -3.31 -16.18
C LEU A 168 -12.66 -4.48 -16.48
N LYS A 169 -12.56 -5.47 -15.58
CA LYS A 169 -11.76 -6.68 -15.82
C LYS A 169 -12.31 -7.48 -16.99
N LYS A 170 -13.60 -7.74 -17.03
CA LYS A 170 -14.26 -8.50 -18.12
C LYS A 170 -14.10 -7.84 -19.49
N SER A 171 -14.08 -6.52 -19.54
CA SER A 171 -13.86 -5.76 -20.79
C SER A 171 -12.38 -5.64 -21.17
N GLY A 172 -11.45 -6.21 -20.40
CA GLY A 172 -10.02 -6.16 -20.66
C GLY A 172 -9.36 -4.80 -20.34
N ARG A 173 -10.08 -3.90 -19.68
CA ARG A 173 -9.55 -2.57 -19.30
C ARG A 173 -8.57 -2.65 -18.12
N VAL A 174 -8.70 -3.65 -17.26
CA VAL A 174 -7.78 -3.98 -16.18
C VAL A 174 -7.57 -5.49 -16.14
N ARG A 175 -6.47 -5.93 -15.52
CA ARG A 175 -6.08 -7.33 -15.45
C ARG A 175 -6.50 -8.01 -14.16
N GLY A 176 -6.60 -7.27 -13.07
CA GLY A 176 -6.93 -7.83 -11.76
C GLY A 176 -7.71 -6.87 -10.87
N VAL A 177 -8.61 -7.45 -10.06
CA VAL A 177 -9.46 -6.75 -9.08
C VAL A 177 -9.10 -7.19 -7.67
N GLY A 178 -8.79 -6.24 -6.81
CA GLY A 178 -8.41 -6.50 -5.42
C GLY A 178 -9.11 -5.59 -4.42
N ILE A 179 -8.62 -5.64 -3.19
CA ILE A 179 -9.06 -4.80 -2.08
C ILE A 179 -7.86 -4.30 -1.28
N GLY A 180 -7.91 -3.05 -0.82
CA GLY A 180 -6.93 -2.51 0.14
C GLY A 180 -7.65 -1.86 1.32
N ALA A 181 -7.38 -2.31 2.54
CA ALA A 181 -7.99 -1.79 3.74
C ALA A 181 -7.05 -1.89 4.96
N LYS A 182 -7.29 -1.04 5.95
CA LYS A 182 -6.58 -1.04 7.23
C LYS A 182 -7.19 -2.07 8.19
N ASP A 183 -8.52 -2.20 8.20
CA ASP A 183 -9.19 -3.25 8.96
C ASP A 183 -9.38 -4.51 8.10
N TRP A 184 -8.52 -5.49 8.32
CA TRP A 184 -8.58 -6.79 7.64
C TRP A 184 -9.91 -7.54 7.88
N ARG A 185 -10.65 -7.23 8.95
CA ARG A 185 -11.94 -7.86 9.25
C ARG A 185 -13.00 -7.47 8.22
N VAL A 186 -12.90 -6.24 7.70
CA VAL A 186 -13.77 -5.79 6.60
C VAL A 186 -13.44 -6.57 5.31
N ILE A 187 -12.16 -6.81 5.01
CA ILE A 187 -11.76 -7.66 3.87
C ILE A 187 -12.36 -9.05 4.03
N ARG A 188 -12.19 -9.66 5.22
CA ARG A 188 -12.74 -10.98 5.51
C ARG A 188 -14.28 -11.01 5.38
N GLY A 189 -14.96 -10.00 5.91
CA GLY A 189 -16.43 -9.90 5.83
C GLY A 189 -16.97 -9.71 4.41
N LEU A 190 -16.17 -9.18 3.49
CA LEU A 190 -16.53 -9.02 2.07
C LEU A 190 -16.14 -10.24 1.23
N TYR A 191 -15.20 -11.08 1.69
CA TYR A 191 -14.60 -12.14 0.90
C TYR A 191 -15.60 -13.26 0.51
N ASP A 192 -16.63 -13.48 1.30
CA ASP A 192 -17.65 -14.47 0.98
C ASP A 192 -18.47 -14.07 -0.26
N ASP A 193 -18.73 -12.78 -0.44
CA ASP A 193 -19.50 -12.24 -1.57
C ASP A 193 -18.62 -11.86 -2.77
N ILE A 194 -17.36 -11.48 -2.51
CA ILE A 194 -16.46 -10.94 -3.53
C ILE A 194 -15.20 -11.79 -3.58
N LYS A 195 -14.97 -12.46 -4.71
CA LYS A 195 -13.75 -13.25 -4.93
C LYS A 195 -12.68 -12.37 -5.55
N PHE A 196 -11.83 -11.80 -4.70
CA PHE A 196 -10.71 -10.98 -5.11
C PHE A 196 -9.63 -11.80 -5.83
N ASP A 197 -8.97 -11.19 -6.81
CA ASP A 197 -7.75 -11.75 -7.40
C ASP A 197 -6.56 -11.54 -6.44
N TRP A 198 -6.57 -10.45 -5.67
CA TRP A 198 -5.54 -10.10 -4.71
C TRP A 198 -6.09 -9.25 -3.56
N VAL A 199 -5.39 -9.23 -2.45
CA VAL A 199 -5.70 -8.37 -1.29
C VAL A 199 -4.45 -7.60 -0.84
N MET A 200 -4.65 -6.37 -0.34
CA MET A 200 -3.62 -5.59 0.32
C MET A 200 -4.03 -5.35 1.76
N PHE A 201 -3.27 -5.91 2.69
CA PHE A 201 -3.41 -5.58 4.09
C PHE A 201 -2.54 -4.38 4.43
N ALA A 202 -3.06 -3.44 5.23
CA ALA A 202 -2.30 -2.31 5.73
C ALA A 202 -2.23 -2.32 7.26
N CYS A 203 -1.05 -2.02 7.81
CA CYS A 203 -0.79 -1.94 9.25
C CYS A 203 -0.91 -3.26 10.05
N ALA A 204 -1.25 -4.35 9.40
CA ALA A 204 -1.24 -5.74 9.91
C ALA A 204 -1.29 -6.70 8.71
N PRO A 205 -0.49 -7.81 8.71
CA PRO A 205 0.44 -8.19 9.78
C PRO A 205 1.73 -7.33 9.78
N THR A 206 2.19 -6.95 10.93
CA THR A 206 3.50 -6.28 11.13
C THR A 206 4.16 -6.81 12.40
N ILE A 207 5.44 -6.53 12.61
CA ILE A 207 6.13 -6.85 13.88
C ILE A 207 5.34 -6.35 15.10
N LEU A 208 4.67 -5.18 14.98
CA LEU A 208 3.88 -4.63 16.08
C LEU A 208 2.50 -5.28 16.22
N ARG A 209 1.88 -5.69 15.11
CA ARG A 209 0.50 -6.20 15.07
C ARG A 209 0.39 -7.41 14.14
N HIS A 210 0.18 -8.58 14.70
CA HIS A 210 0.08 -9.85 13.96
C HIS A 210 -0.94 -10.81 14.60
N PRO A 211 -2.25 -10.41 14.63
CA PRO A 211 -3.26 -11.23 15.31
C PRO A 211 -3.37 -12.62 14.65
N PRO A 212 -3.48 -13.70 15.47
CA PRO A 212 -3.55 -15.09 14.98
C PRO A 212 -4.70 -15.34 14.00
N GLU A 213 -5.82 -14.64 14.20
CA GLU A 213 -7.02 -14.74 13.35
C GLU A 213 -6.74 -14.23 11.93
N LEU A 214 -5.95 -13.15 11.80
CA LEU A 214 -5.53 -12.64 10.49
C LEU A 214 -4.68 -13.70 9.76
N ARG A 215 -3.73 -14.32 10.44
CA ARG A 215 -2.92 -15.39 9.83
C ARG A 215 -3.77 -16.58 9.40
N GLY A 216 -4.82 -16.92 10.16
CA GLY A 216 -5.82 -17.92 9.75
C GLY A 216 -6.49 -17.54 8.43
N PHE A 217 -6.93 -16.31 8.29
CA PHE A 217 -7.53 -15.81 7.06
C PHE A 217 -6.52 -15.74 5.90
N MET A 218 -5.28 -15.34 6.16
CA MET A 218 -4.22 -15.34 5.14
C MET A 218 -3.92 -16.74 4.59
N ARG A 219 -3.94 -17.78 5.44
CA ARG A 219 -3.83 -19.19 4.97
C ARG A 219 -4.98 -19.54 4.05
N GLN A 220 -6.21 -19.18 4.41
CA GLN A 220 -7.38 -19.41 3.54
C GLN A 220 -7.20 -18.70 2.18
N LEU A 221 -6.81 -17.43 2.15
CA LEU A 221 -6.55 -16.70 0.91
C LEU A 221 -5.48 -17.36 0.06
N LYS A 222 -4.38 -17.81 0.68
CA LYS A 222 -3.31 -18.56 0.01
C LYS A 222 -3.82 -19.84 -0.64
N ASP A 223 -4.61 -20.63 0.10
CA ASP A 223 -5.17 -21.89 -0.39
C ASP A 223 -6.18 -21.66 -1.53
N ASP A 224 -6.93 -20.57 -1.48
CA ASP A 224 -7.82 -20.08 -2.54
C ASP A 224 -7.04 -19.49 -3.74
N GLY A 225 -5.71 -19.27 -3.61
CA GLY A 225 -4.82 -18.73 -4.63
C GLY A 225 -4.99 -17.24 -4.86
N VAL A 226 -5.41 -16.52 -3.83
CA VAL A 226 -5.48 -15.05 -3.80
C VAL A 226 -4.11 -14.52 -3.42
N GLY A 227 -3.55 -13.60 -4.21
CA GLY A 227 -2.27 -12.96 -3.90
C GLY A 227 -2.39 -11.98 -2.75
N ILE A 228 -1.42 -11.99 -1.84
CA ILE A 228 -1.40 -11.07 -0.70
C ILE A 228 -0.25 -10.08 -0.84
N ILE A 229 -0.59 -8.80 -0.77
CA ILE A 229 0.36 -7.69 -0.64
C ILE A 229 0.30 -7.20 0.81
N ASP A 230 1.44 -7.15 1.48
CA ASP A 230 1.53 -6.55 2.80
C ASP A 230 2.05 -5.12 2.70
N SER A 231 1.41 -4.19 3.39
CA SER A 231 1.75 -2.77 3.32
C SER A 231 1.77 -2.09 4.67
N ALA A 232 2.38 -0.90 4.74
CA ALA A 232 2.58 -0.15 5.98
C ALA A 232 3.35 -0.93 7.07
N LEU A 233 4.26 -1.84 6.66
CA LEU A 233 5.05 -2.71 7.55
C LEU A 233 5.83 -1.94 8.62
N PHE A 234 6.18 -0.68 8.35
CA PHE A 234 6.90 0.18 9.29
C PHE A 234 5.97 0.97 10.21
N ASN A 235 4.64 0.74 10.13
CA ASN A 235 3.63 1.45 10.92
C ASN A 235 3.82 2.99 10.90
N GLY A 236 3.87 3.57 9.68
CA GLY A 236 4.11 5.00 9.48
C GLY A 236 5.56 5.44 9.75
N GLY A 237 6.49 4.49 9.87
CA GLY A 237 7.89 4.71 10.24
C GLY A 237 8.15 4.54 11.75
N PHE A 238 7.11 4.34 12.56
CA PHE A 238 7.25 4.16 14.01
C PHE A 238 8.14 2.97 14.34
N LEU A 239 7.96 1.83 13.70
CA LEU A 239 8.75 0.62 13.96
C LEU A 239 10.25 0.84 13.77
N THR A 240 10.65 1.69 12.84
CA THR A 240 12.06 2.00 12.52
C THR A 240 12.60 3.26 13.21
N GLY A 241 11.91 3.74 14.25
CA GLY A 241 12.37 4.86 15.08
C GLY A 241 11.70 6.22 14.80
N GLY A 242 10.78 6.28 13.83
CA GLY A 242 10.00 7.49 13.54
C GLY A 242 8.97 7.84 14.62
N SER A 243 8.35 9.00 14.49
CA SER A 243 7.33 9.50 15.43
C SER A 243 5.88 9.27 14.97
N MET A 244 5.68 8.87 13.72
CA MET A 244 4.34 8.62 13.17
C MET A 244 3.97 7.14 13.31
N LEU A 245 2.81 6.87 13.87
CA LEU A 245 2.22 5.53 14.04
C LEU A 245 0.90 5.48 13.28
N ASP A 246 0.86 4.72 12.19
CA ASP A 246 -0.34 4.48 11.38
C ASP A 246 -1.18 5.76 11.12
N TYR A 247 -0.55 6.78 10.51
CA TYR A 247 -1.15 8.07 10.12
C TYR A 247 -1.43 9.07 11.26
N HIS A 248 -1.02 8.78 12.49
CA HIS A 248 -1.07 9.76 13.58
C HIS A 248 0.27 9.86 14.31
N LYS A 249 0.47 10.92 15.06
CA LYS A 249 1.65 11.05 15.93
C LYS A 249 1.51 10.08 17.10
N ALA A 250 2.52 9.22 17.30
CA ALA A 250 2.56 8.29 18.43
C ALA A 250 2.59 9.05 19.77
N ASP A 251 1.79 8.58 20.72
CA ASP A 251 1.70 9.13 22.09
C ASP A 251 2.32 8.16 23.09
N PRO A 252 3.39 8.56 23.81
CA PRO A 252 4.10 7.67 24.75
C PRO A 252 3.23 7.11 25.88
N VAL A 253 2.14 7.78 26.23
CA VAL A 253 1.24 7.31 27.31
C VAL A 253 0.19 6.35 26.72
N ARG A 254 -0.55 6.79 25.70
CA ARG A 254 -1.59 5.98 25.06
C ARG A 254 -1.03 4.72 24.40
N ASP A 255 0.12 4.86 23.72
CA ASP A 255 0.73 3.81 22.90
C ASP A 255 1.92 3.12 23.64
N ALA A 256 1.99 3.22 24.99
CA ALA A 256 3.13 2.77 25.80
C ALA A 256 3.58 1.33 25.50
N ALA A 257 2.63 0.40 25.32
CA ALA A 257 2.93 -0.99 24.99
C ALA A 257 3.62 -1.14 23.61
N LEU A 258 3.23 -0.32 22.62
CA LEU A 258 3.86 -0.31 21.30
C LEU A 258 5.25 0.33 21.35
N PHE A 259 5.45 1.35 22.20
CA PHE A 259 6.77 1.91 22.44
C PHE A 259 7.72 0.89 23.07
N GLN A 260 7.25 0.10 24.05
CA GLN A 260 8.06 -0.96 24.65
C GLN A 260 8.40 -2.04 23.61
N LYS A 261 7.40 -2.53 22.87
CA LYS A 261 7.60 -3.55 21.84
C LYS A 261 8.58 -3.09 20.76
N ARG A 262 8.50 -1.81 20.34
CA ARG A 262 9.48 -1.20 19.44
C ARG A 262 10.88 -1.16 20.04
N ALA A 263 11.00 -0.77 21.30
CA ALA A 263 12.31 -0.70 21.97
C ALA A 263 12.97 -2.08 22.01
N ASP A 264 12.23 -3.13 22.36
CA ASP A 264 12.71 -4.51 22.36
C ASP A 264 13.10 -4.97 20.97
N TYR A 265 12.30 -4.65 19.94
CA TYR A 265 12.63 -4.93 18.55
C TYR A 265 13.93 -4.27 18.10
N LEU A 266 14.07 -2.96 18.33
CA LEU A 266 15.26 -2.21 17.93
C LEU A 266 16.51 -2.68 18.68
N ALA A 267 16.38 -3.08 19.95
CA ALA A 267 17.47 -3.64 20.74
C ALA A 267 17.97 -4.96 20.12
N VAL A 268 17.05 -5.88 19.76
CA VAL A 268 17.44 -7.13 19.08
C VAL A 268 18.07 -6.84 17.72
N CYS A 269 17.52 -5.91 16.94
CA CYS A 269 18.16 -5.51 15.67
C CYS A 269 19.59 -5.00 15.89
N GLY A 270 19.82 -4.20 16.96
CA GLY A 270 21.15 -3.72 17.33
C GLY A 270 22.10 -4.85 17.74
N ASP A 271 21.65 -5.77 18.60
CA ASP A 271 22.44 -6.92 19.08
C ASP A 271 22.95 -7.79 17.91
N PHE A 272 22.15 -7.94 16.85
CA PHE A 272 22.48 -8.71 15.65
C PHE A 272 23.04 -7.88 14.48
N SER A 273 23.15 -6.56 14.63
CA SER A 273 23.57 -5.64 13.55
C SER A 273 22.70 -5.74 12.28
N ILE A 274 21.38 -5.91 12.46
CA ILE A 274 20.39 -6.02 11.39
C ILE A 274 19.63 -4.70 11.22
N ASP A 275 19.47 -4.26 9.96
CA ASP A 275 18.61 -3.09 9.65
C ASP A 275 17.16 -3.40 10.01
N PRO A 276 16.50 -2.58 10.87
CA PRO A 276 15.13 -2.81 11.29
C PRO A 276 14.12 -2.84 10.13
N GLY A 277 14.33 -2.05 9.09
CA GLY A 277 13.47 -2.08 7.89
C GLY A 277 13.61 -3.38 7.12
N ALA A 278 14.83 -3.91 7.02
CA ALA A 278 15.10 -5.19 6.35
C ALA A 278 14.42 -6.36 7.08
N ALA A 279 14.57 -6.42 8.40
CA ALA A 279 13.92 -7.46 9.23
C ALA A 279 12.39 -7.36 9.19
N ALA A 280 11.82 -6.14 9.20
CA ALA A 280 10.37 -5.96 9.09
C ALA A 280 9.81 -6.43 7.74
N VAL A 281 10.53 -6.19 6.65
CA VAL A 281 10.15 -6.68 5.31
C VAL A 281 10.27 -8.20 5.23
N GLU A 282 11.33 -8.79 5.79
CA GLU A 282 11.49 -10.25 5.85
C GLU A 282 10.35 -10.88 6.66
N TYR A 283 9.97 -10.28 7.80
CA TYR A 283 8.82 -10.73 8.60
C TYR A 283 7.52 -10.74 7.78
N GLY A 284 7.25 -9.70 6.98
CA GLY A 284 6.11 -9.66 6.06
C GLY A 284 6.11 -10.84 5.09
N PHE A 285 7.28 -11.17 4.49
CA PHE A 285 7.40 -12.31 3.58
C PHE A 285 7.30 -13.68 4.27
N HIS A 286 7.50 -13.77 5.58
CA HIS A 286 7.25 -14.99 6.34
C HIS A 286 5.76 -15.24 6.57
N GLN A 287 4.90 -14.24 6.38
CA GLN A 287 3.46 -14.41 6.60
C GLN A 287 2.80 -15.23 5.49
N PRO A 288 1.77 -16.03 5.80
CA PRO A 288 1.15 -16.93 4.84
C PRO A 288 0.65 -16.22 3.59
N GLY A 289 1.10 -16.64 2.41
CA GLY A 289 0.58 -16.16 1.13
C GLY A 289 1.04 -14.75 0.71
N VAL A 290 1.89 -14.08 1.47
CA VAL A 290 2.47 -12.79 1.07
C VAL A 290 3.42 -13.01 -0.10
N VAL A 291 3.10 -12.40 -1.23
CA VAL A 291 3.89 -12.47 -2.48
C VAL A 291 4.64 -11.19 -2.76
N ALA A 292 4.19 -10.07 -2.20
CA ALA A 292 4.84 -8.78 -2.34
C ALA A 292 4.57 -7.90 -1.11
N VAL A 293 5.43 -6.89 -0.94
CA VAL A 293 5.25 -5.83 0.06
C VAL A 293 5.18 -4.47 -0.63
N SER A 294 4.40 -3.53 -0.09
CA SER A 294 4.35 -2.16 -0.62
C SER A 294 5.09 -1.21 0.31
N LEU A 295 6.13 -0.56 -0.20
CA LEU A 295 6.98 0.37 0.54
C LEU A 295 6.97 1.76 -0.10
N ASN A 296 6.78 2.79 0.73
CA ASN A 296 6.82 4.18 0.32
C ASN A 296 8.04 4.89 0.91
N THR A 297 8.60 5.85 0.16
CA THR A 297 9.67 6.74 0.63
C THR A 297 9.63 8.05 -0.13
N SER A 298 9.99 9.15 0.54
CA SER A 298 10.19 10.45 -0.08
C SER A 298 11.67 10.76 -0.39
N ASP A 299 12.56 9.79 -0.18
CA ASP A 299 13.99 9.88 -0.47
C ASP A 299 14.35 8.93 -1.63
N PRO A 300 14.76 9.46 -2.82
CA PRO A 300 15.14 8.64 -3.96
C PRO A 300 16.26 7.63 -3.66
N ALA A 301 17.19 7.95 -2.76
CA ALA A 301 18.29 7.07 -2.38
C ALA A 301 17.81 5.82 -1.64
N ARG A 302 16.64 5.88 -1.00
CA ARG A 302 16.04 4.72 -0.31
C ARG A 302 15.36 3.72 -1.24
N ILE A 303 15.06 4.08 -2.49
CA ILE A 303 14.39 3.17 -3.44
C ILE A 303 15.17 1.87 -3.64
N PRO A 304 16.47 1.88 -4.05
CA PRO A 304 17.23 0.64 -4.20
C PRO A 304 17.46 -0.10 -2.87
N VAL A 305 17.57 0.61 -1.75
CA VAL A 305 17.72 0.02 -0.41
C VAL A 305 16.47 -0.75 -0.04
N ASN A 306 15.28 -0.13 -0.17
CA ASN A 306 14.00 -0.76 0.10
C ASN A 306 13.77 -2.00 -0.79
N ALA A 307 14.12 -1.91 -2.08
CA ALA A 307 14.02 -3.06 -2.98
C ALA A 307 14.96 -4.21 -2.60
N ALA A 308 16.14 -3.90 -2.05
CA ALA A 308 17.08 -4.91 -1.58
C ALA A 308 16.59 -5.68 -0.35
N TYR A 309 15.70 -5.10 0.46
CA TYR A 309 15.11 -5.76 1.64
C TYR A 309 14.39 -7.08 1.31
N ALA A 310 13.80 -7.20 0.11
CA ALA A 310 13.16 -8.46 -0.32
C ALA A 310 14.13 -9.68 -0.36
N ARG A 311 15.44 -9.40 -0.41
CA ARG A 311 16.49 -10.44 -0.43
C ARG A 311 17.19 -10.61 0.90
N HIS A 312 16.87 -9.77 1.89
CA HIS A 312 17.46 -9.88 3.22
C HIS A 312 17.06 -11.20 3.87
N ARG A 313 18.01 -11.81 4.60
CA ARG A 313 17.76 -13.01 5.41
C ARG A 313 18.50 -12.86 6.73
N SER A 314 17.72 -12.82 7.79
CA SER A 314 18.21 -12.80 9.17
C SER A 314 18.54 -14.20 9.64
N PRO A 315 19.54 -14.40 10.52
CA PRO A 315 19.83 -15.70 11.10
C PRO A 315 18.68 -16.20 11.96
N ALA A 316 18.57 -17.53 12.13
CA ALA A 316 17.50 -18.14 12.92
C ALA A 316 17.48 -17.67 14.38
N GLU A 317 18.65 -17.40 14.94
CA GLU A 317 18.85 -16.89 16.30
C GLU A 317 18.20 -15.52 16.51
N PHE A 318 18.18 -14.67 15.49
CA PHE A 318 17.49 -13.36 15.53
C PHE A 318 15.99 -13.56 15.76
N TRP A 319 15.35 -14.44 15.00
CA TRP A 319 13.93 -14.74 15.14
C TRP A 319 13.62 -15.41 16.47
N ALA A 320 14.48 -16.34 16.93
CA ALA A 320 14.36 -16.96 18.25
C ALA A 320 14.43 -15.93 19.39
N GLU A 321 15.30 -14.92 19.28
CA GLU A 321 15.41 -13.85 20.28
C GLU A 321 14.20 -12.94 20.29
N LEU A 322 13.62 -12.58 19.12
CA LEU A 322 12.37 -11.83 19.05
C LEU A 322 11.21 -12.57 19.70
N LYS A 323 11.11 -13.91 19.51
CA LYS A 323 10.12 -14.77 20.18
C LYS A 323 10.35 -14.80 21.69
N ARG A 324 11.58 -15.02 22.12
CA ARG A 324 11.94 -15.05 23.55
C ARG A 324 11.57 -13.74 24.27
N ARG A 325 11.74 -12.58 23.60
CA ARG A 325 11.34 -11.27 24.13
C ARG A 325 9.86 -10.95 23.92
N LYS A 326 9.09 -11.87 23.34
CA LYS A 326 7.65 -11.70 23.02
C LYS A 326 7.37 -10.50 22.11
N VAL A 327 8.31 -10.16 21.24
CA VAL A 327 8.11 -9.16 20.18
C VAL A 327 7.26 -9.75 19.06
N ILE A 328 7.45 -11.03 18.76
CA ILE A 328 6.62 -11.82 17.85
C ILE A 328 6.15 -13.11 18.54
N ASP A 329 5.12 -13.75 18.00
CA ASP A 329 4.56 -14.97 18.57
C ASP A 329 5.34 -16.23 18.16
N ASP A 330 5.19 -17.33 18.92
CA ASP A 330 5.85 -18.61 18.61
C ASP A 330 5.41 -19.21 17.27
N ALA A 331 4.21 -18.88 16.83
CA ALA A 331 3.65 -19.34 15.56
C ALA A 331 4.16 -18.56 14.33
N ASP A 332 5.04 -17.60 14.55
CA ASP A 332 5.64 -16.78 13.48
C ASP A 332 6.91 -17.40 12.89
#